data_1cf0e957c6a76b01d3949215bf478177
#
_entry.id   1cf0e957c6a76b01d3949215bf478177
#
_cell.length_a   1.000
_cell.length_b   1.000
_cell.length_c   1.000
_cell.angle_alpha   90.00
_cell.angle_beta   90.00
_cell.angle_gamma   90.00
#
_symmetry.space_group_name_H-M   'P 1'
#
loop_
_entity.id
_entity.type
_entity.pdbx_description
1 polymer ?
#
loop_
_entity_poly.entity_id
_entity_poly.type
_entity_poly.pdbx_seq_one_letter_code
_entity_poly.pdbx_strand_id
1 'polypeptide(L)'
;MKHLRRKLTLRAHGEQVVFVKHKQERIAHVWMKAFLWALYLPTYPDLAVEVKVGDTYKPDVVQMDARRGRPDFWGEAGAVTDDKIAALVRRYPDTHFAMSKWDTSLDPFAAMVSEALAGTTRRAPFDLLRFPSDAGERLIDAQGRIDVTFADVERVRLSPITE
;
A
#
# COMPACT_ATOMS: atom_id res chain seq x y z
N MET A 1 5.29 32.13 -6.72
CA MET A 1 5.10 31.45 -5.99
C MET A 1 5.10 30.08 -6.16
N LYS A 2 5.32 29.36 -5.47
CA LYS A 2 5.39 28.10 -5.66
C LYS A 2 4.26 27.39 -5.19
N HIS A 3 3.87 26.39 -5.86
CA HIS A 3 2.78 25.57 -5.46
C HIS A 3 3.19 24.66 -4.35
N LEU A 4 2.38 24.58 -3.33
CA LEU A 4 2.64 23.70 -2.21
C LEU A 4 2.20 22.29 -2.47
N ARG A 5 1.28 22.10 -3.44
CA ARG A 5 0.71 20.80 -3.76
C ARG A 5 0.55 20.65 -5.25
N ARG A 6 0.56 19.40 -5.71
CA ARG A 6 0.34 19.08 -7.10
C ARG A 6 -0.62 17.91 -7.20
N LYS A 7 -1.61 18.02 -8.07
CA LYS A 7 -2.53 16.92 -8.34
C LYS A 7 -1.98 16.05 -9.45
N LEU A 8 -2.10 14.76 -9.25
CA LEU A 8 -1.65 13.75 -10.21
C LEU A 8 -2.82 12.83 -10.50
N THR A 9 -3.31 12.85 -11.73
CA THR A 9 -4.40 11.98 -12.16
C THR A 9 -3.80 10.74 -12.80
N LEU A 10 -4.06 9.59 -12.22
CA LEU A 10 -3.48 8.32 -12.65
C LEU A 10 -4.58 7.33 -12.98
N ARG A 11 -4.28 6.40 -13.87
CA ARG A 11 -5.27 5.46 -14.39
C ARG A 11 -4.71 4.05 -14.43
N ALA A 12 -5.55 3.07 -14.11
CA ALA A 12 -5.22 1.66 -14.25
C ALA A 12 -6.52 0.87 -14.32
N HIS A 13 -6.53 -0.19 -15.11
CA HIS A 13 -7.68 -1.12 -15.19
C HIS A 13 -9.01 -0.43 -15.49
N GLY A 14 -8.98 0.64 -16.28
CA GLY A 14 -10.20 1.37 -16.62
C GLY A 14 -10.69 2.33 -15.54
N GLU A 15 -9.98 2.43 -14.44
CA GLU A 15 -10.32 3.32 -13.33
C GLU A 15 -9.36 4.49 -13.27
N GLN A 16 -9.78 5.55 -12.57
CA GLN A 16 -8.99 6.76 -12.45
C GLN A 16 -8.97 7.20 -11.00
N VAL A 17 -7.83 7.71 -10.56
CA VAL A 17 -7.66 8.21 -9.20
C VAL A 17 -6.83 9.48 -9.23
N VAL A 18 -7.08 10.39 -8.28
CA VAL A 18 -6.30 11.61 -8.15
C VAL A 18 -5.54 11.56 -6.84
N PHE A 19 -4.21 11.66 -6.94
CA PHE A 19 -3.35 11.82 -5.78
C PHE A 19 -2.95 13.27 -5.63
N VAL A 20 -2.78 13.71 -4.40
CA VAL A 20 -2.29 15.07 -4.11
C VAL A 20 -0.90 14.94 -3.54
N LYS A 21 0.10 15.41 -4.27
CA LYS A 21 1.46 15.45 -3.76
C LYS A 21 1.64 16.72 -2.96
N HIS A 22 1.93 16.57 -1.68
CA HIS A 22 2.17 17.71 -0.79
C HIS A 22 3.59 18.23 -0.99
N LYS A 23 3.84 19.47 -0.55
CA LYS A 23 5.12 20.13 -0.77
C LYS A 23 6.30 19.34 -0.25
N GLN A 24 6.17 18.74 0.94
CA GLN A 24 7.25 18.01 1.58
C GLN A 24 7.27 16.54 1.20
N GLU A 25 6.27 16.07 0.46
CA GLU A 25 6.18 14.67 0.09
C GLU A 25 7.08 14.36 -1.09
N ARG A 26 7.86 13.27 -1.00
CA ARG A 26 8.66 12.81 -2.13
C ARG A 26 7.76 12.17 -3.17
N ILE A 27 8.12 12.34 -4.44
CA ILE A 27 7.35 11.75 -5.52
C ILE A 27 7.32 10.21 -5.42
N ALA A 28 8.39 9.61 -4.93
CA ALA A 28 8.43 8.16 -4.73
C ALA A 28 7.32 7.67 -3.79
N HIS A 29 6.99 8.47 -2.78
CA HIS A 29 5.90 8.13 -1.86
C HIS A 29 4.56 8.10 -2.59
N VAL A 30 4.32 9.08 -3.46
CA VAL A 30 3.10 9.12 -4.28
C VAL A 30 3.07 7.92 -5.23
N TRP A 31 4.22 7.60 -5.88
CA TRP A 31 4.30 6.44 -6.77
C TRP A 31 3.99 5.14 -6.03
N MET A 32 4.51 4.96 -4.82
CA MET A 32 4.22 3.75 -4.05
C MET A 32 2.73 3.60 -3.77
N LYS A 33 2.05 4.68 -3.39
CA LYS A 33 0.60 4.64 -3.18
C LYS A 33 -0.12 4.26 -4.46
N ALA A 34 0.30 4.86 -5.58
CA ALA A 34 -0.32 4.60 -6.88
C ALA A 34 -0.13 3.15 -7.32
N PHE A 35 1.07 2.60 -7.15
CA PHE A 35 1.35 1.22 -7.51
C PHE A 35 0.61 0.23 -6.61
N LEU A 36 0.49 0.52 -5.32
CA LEU A 36 -0.32 -0.31 -4.43
C LEU A 36 -1.77 -0.35 -4.91
N TRP A 37 -2.31 0.82 -5.26
CA TRP A 37 -3.66 0.90 -5.78
C TRP A 37 -3.80 0.08 -7.07
N ALA A 38 -2.91 0.27 -8.03
CA ALA A 38 -3.00 -0.41 -9.33
C ALA A 38 -2.81 -1.92 -9.22
N LEU A 39 -1.89 -2.37 -8.36
CA LEU A 39 -1.60 -3.80 -8.20
C LEU A 39 -2.76 -4.56 -7.58
N TYR A 40 -3.42 -3.97 -6.60
CA TYR A 40 -4.45 -4.66 -5.84
C TYR A 40 -5.88 -4.38 -6.32
N LEU A 41 -6.05 -3.41 -7.21
CA LEU A 41 -7.38 -3.06 -7.74
C LEU A 41 -8.12 -4.25 -8.37
N PRO A 42 -7.45 -5.16 -9.11
CA PRO A 42 -8.18 -6.31 -9.65
C PRO A 42 -8.77 -7.23 -8.60
N THR A 43 -8.15 -7.32 -7.41
CA THR A 43 -8.67 -8.13 -6.31
C THR A 43 -9.65 -7.33 -5.45
N TYR A 44 -9.41 -6.05 -5.28
CA TYR A 44 -10.21 -5.16 -4.44
C TYR A 44 -10.72 -3.99 -5.29
N PRO A 45 -11.82 -4.19 -6.03
CA PRO A 45 -12.24 -3.20 -7.05
C PRO A 45 -12.75 -1.87 -6.49
N ASP A 46 -13.01 -1.81 -5.19
CA ASP A 46 -13.49 -0.58 -4.55
C ASP A 46 -12.41 0.15 -3.76
N LEU A 47 -11.14 -0.11 -4.06
CA LEU A 47 -10.04 0.56 -3.38
C LEU A 47 -10.16 2.07 -3.48
N ALA A 48 -9.99 2.74 -2.34
CA ALA A 48 -9.94 4.19 -2.23
C ALA A 48 -8.55 4.63 -1.76
N VAL A 49 -8.19 5.87 -2.04
CA VAL A 49 -6.88 6.39 -1.66
C VAL A 49 -7.05 7.55 -0.71
N GLU A 50 -6.19 7.60 0.31
CA GLU A 50 -6.04 8.73 1.22
C GLU A 50 -7.34 9.10 1.95
N VAL A 51 -8.16 8.10 2.32
CA VAL A 51 -9.41 8.32 3.04
C VAL A 51 -9.28 7.85 4.49
N LYS A 52 -9.96 8.53 5.39
CA LYS A 52 -10.01 8.12 6.79
C LYS A 52 -11.02 7.00 6.96
N VAL A 53 -10.75 6.10 7.89
CA VAL A 53 -11.58 4.91 8.10
C VAL A 53 -12.08 4.78 9.54
N GLY A 54 -11.93 5.84 10.34
CA GLY A 54 -12.38 5.80 11.73
C GLY A 54 -11.37 5.21 12.69
N ASP A 55 -10.18 4.88 12.22
CA ASP A 55 -9.08 4.40 13.06
C ASP A 55 -8.17 5.57 13.42
N THR A 56 -7.37 5.40 14.47
CA THR A 56 -6.30 6.34 14.81
C THR A 56 -5.33 6.49 13.64
N TYR A 57 -5.10 5.40 12.93
CA TYR A 57 -4.22 5.39 11.77
C TYR A 57 -5.04 5.55 10.49
N LYS A 58 -4.43 6.20 9.50
CA LYS A 58 -5.06 6.43 8.21
C LYS A 58 -4.30 5.64 7.15
N PRO A 59 -4.96 4.74 6.43
CA PRO A 59 -4.28 4.01 5.35
C PRO A 59 -4.01 4.91 4.16
N ASP A 60 -2.99 4.56 3.37
CA ASP A 60 -2.76 5.23 2.10
C ASP A 60 -3.73 4.71 1.03
N VAL A 61 -4.01 3.40 1.07
CA VAL A 61 -4.92 2.74 0.14
C VAL A 61 -5.78 1.79 0.95
N VAL A 62 -7.10 1.80 0.75
CA VAL A 62 -7.99 0.99 1.58
C VAL A 62 -9.23 0.57 0.84
N GLN A 63 -9.72 -0.63 1.13
CA GLN A 63 -11.07 -1.02 0.79
C GLN A 63 -11.78 -1.45 2.07
N MET A 64 -12.89 -0.81 2.38
CA MET A 64 -13.69 -1.15 3.55
C MET A 64 -14.76 -2.16 3.18
N ASP A 65 -15.00 -3.11 4.06
CA ASP A 65 -16.18 -3.96 3.98
C ASP A 65 -17.32 -3.19 4.64
N ALA A 66 -18.25 -2.71 3.82
CA ALA A 66 -19.35 -1.87 4.30
C ALA A 66 -20.26 -2.61 5.29
N ARG A 67 -20.36 -3.93 5.18
CA ARG A 67 -21.24 -4.71 6.04
C ARG A 67 -20.66 -4.93 7.42
N ARG A 68 -19.32 -5.10 7.51
CA ARG A 68 -18.64 -5.35 8.79
C ARG A 68 -18.03 -4.11 9.39
N GLY A 69 -17.87 -3.04 8.60
CA GLY A 69 -17.20 -1.83 9.07
C GLY A 69 -15.71 -2.02 9.31
N ARG A 70 -15.10 -2.99 8.64
CA ARG A 70 -13.67 -3.30 8.77
C ARG A 70 -13.00 -3.25 7.42
N PRO A 71 -11.69 -2.99 7.36
CA PRO A 71 -11.01 -3.01 6.06
C PRO A 71 -10.83 -4.43 5.54
N ASP A 72 -11.16 -4.62 4.26
CA ASP A 72 -10.77 -5.82 3.53
C ASP A 72 -9.29 -5.75 3.18
N PHE A 73 -8.83 -4.57 2.81
CA PHE A 73 -7.47 -4.32 2.36
C PHE A 73 -6.98 -3.00 2.94
N TRP A 74 -5.71 -2.97 3.35
CA TRP A 74 -5.08 -1.78 3.93
C TRP A 74 -3.64 -1.69 3.41
N GLY A 75 -3.34 -0.67 2.63
CA GLY A 75 -2.01 -0.44 2.06
C GLY A 75 -1.32 0.75 2.66
N GLU A 76 -0.03 0.61 2.90
CA GLU A 76 0.83 1.67 3.43
C GLU A 76 2.07 1.81 2.59
N ALA A 77 2.48 3.04 2.33
CA ALA A 77 3.68 3.33 1.57
C ALA A 77 4.69 4.02 2.48
N GLY A 78 5.94 3.56 2.42
CA GLY A 78 7.04 4.21 3.12
C GLY A 78 7.22 3.75 4.56
N ALA A 79 7.60 4.67 5.43
CA ALA A 79 7.96 4.33 6.81
C ALA A 79 6.73 4.00 7.65
N VAL A 80 6.81 2.89 8.37
CA VAL A 80 5.76 2.46 9.30
C VAL A 80 6.47 1.99 10.56
N THR A 81 6.00 2.44 11.72
CA THR A 81 6.61 2.06 12.99
C THR A 81 6.16 0.67 13.40
N ASP A 82 6.98 0.01 14.20
CA ASP A 82 6.64 -1.32 14.74
C ASP A 82 5.39 -1.26 15.63
N ASP A 83 5.20 -0.18 16.38
CA ASP A 83 4.00 -0.02 17.20
C ASP A 83 2.74 0.03 16.34
N LYS A 84 2.79 0.73 15.21
CA LYS A 84 1.65 0.81 14.30
C LYS A 84 1.33 -0.56 13.71
N ILE A 85 2.36 -1.28 13.27
CA ILE A 85 2.17 -2.61 12.70
C ILE A 85 1.56 -3.55 13.75
N ALA A 86 2.10 -3.55 14.96
CA ALA A 86 1.60 -4.40 16.03
C ALA A 86 0.14 -4.10 16.35
N ALA A 87 -0.24 -2.82 16.35
CA ALA A 87 -1.64 -2.45 16.61
C ALA A 87 -2.56 -2.91 15.48
N LEU A 88 -2.16 -2.69 14.23
CA LEU A 88 -3.00 -3.01 13.08
C LEU A 88 -3.22 -4.52 12.93
N VAL A 89 -2.18 -5.33 13.12
CA VAL A 89 -2.34 -6.78 12.95
C VAL A 89 -3.25 -7.38 14.02
N ARG A 90 -3.27 -6.79 15.21
CA ARG A 90 -4.16 -7.25 16.27
C ARG A 90 -5.59 -6.82 16.06
N ARG A 91 -5.79 -5.59 15.57
CA ARG A 91 -7.14 -5.07 15.34
C ARG A 91 -7.86 -5.75 14.20
N TYR A 92 -7.12 -6.12 13.16
CA TYR A 92 -7.71 -6.55 11.90
C TYR A 92 -7.13 -7.87 11.41
N PRO A 93 -7.45 -8.99 12.09
CA PRO A 93 -6.88 -10.29 11.69
C PRO A 93 -7.32 -10.77 10.31
N ASP A 94 -8.41 -10.22 9.78
CA ASP A 94 -8.95 -10.62 8.48
C ASP A 94 -8.58 -9.64 7.36
N THR A 95 -7.85 -8.59 7.66
CA THR A 95 -7.49 -7.57 6.68
C THR A 95 -6.23 -7.98 5.92
N HIS A 96 -6.27 -7.88 4.60
CA HIS A 96 -5.09 -8.05 3.76
C HIS A 96 -4.26 -6.77 3.86
N PHE A 97 -3.07 -6.85 4.44
CA PHE A 97 -2.15 -5.72 4.50
C PHE A 97 -1.12 -5.81 3.39
N ALA A 98 -0.76 -4.66 2.83
CA ALA A 98 0.35 -4.55 1.90
C ALA A 98 1.14 -3.29 2.25
N MET A 99 2.43 -3.44 2.49
CA MET A 99 3.30 -2.33 2.86
C MET A 99 4.48 -2.29 1.94
N SER A 100 4.85 -1.11 1.46
CA SER A 100 5.83 -0.97 0.40
C SER A 100 7.01 -0.11 0.78
N LYS A 101 8.14 -0.43 0.16
CA LYS A 101 9.39 0.31 0.26
C LYS A 101 9.89 0.66 -1.13
N TRP A 102 10.67 1.73 -1.21
CA TRP A 102 11.23 2.22 -2.47
C TRP A 102 12.71 1.89 -2.53
N ASP A 103 13.05 0.99 -3.44
CA ASP A 103 14.45 0.66 -3.78
C ASP A 103 15.35 0.38 -2.57
N THR A 104 14.83 -0.33 -1.59
CA THR A 104 15.61 -0.72 -0.43
C THR A 104 15.27 -2.16 -0.04
N SER A 105 16.22 -2.86 0.55
CA SER A 105 16.04 -4.24 0.92
C SER A 105 14.83 -4.40 1.85
N LEU A 106 14.04 -5.44 1.61
CA LEU A 106 12.91 -5.78 2.47
C LEU A 106 13.33 -6.56 3.71
N ASP A 107 14.58 -7.02 3.79
CA ASP A 107 15.00 -7.91 4.88
C ASP A 107 14.81 -7.33 6.28
N PRO A 108 15.28 -6.10 6.58
CA PRO A 108 15.04 -5.55 7.91
C PRO A 108 13.56 -5.34 8.21
N PHE A 109 12.80 -4.91 7.19
CA PHE A 109 11.38 -4.69 7.35
C PHE A 109 10.63 -6.00 7.56
N ALA A 110 11.02 -7.04 6.81
CA ALA A 110 10.42 -8.37 6.98
C ALA A 110 10.67 -8.91 8.39
N ALA A 111 11.86 -8.69 8.93
CA ALA A 111 12.17 -9.12 10.30
C ALA A 111 11.28 -8.39 11.31
N MET A 112 11.10 -7.09 11.14
CA MET A 112 10.26 -6.28 12.02
C MET A 112 8.81 -6.74 11.98
N VAL A 113 8.29 -6.97 10.77
CA VAL A 113 6.90 -7.40 10.61
C VAL A 113 6.70 -8.82 11.12
N SER A 114 7.64 -9.72 10.86
CA SER A 114 7.56 -11.08 11.37
C SER A 114 7.49 -11.11 12.90
N GLU A 115 8.23 -10.22 13.55
CA GLU A 115 8.16 -10.13 15.01
C GLU A 115 6.78 -9.65 15.46
N ALA A 116 6.21 -8.67 14.77
CA ALA A 116 4.86 -8.19 15.10
C ALA A 116 3.80 -9.26 14.85
N LEU A 117 4.02 -10.15 13.89
CA LEU A 117 3.08 -11.22 13.58
C LEU A 117 3.19 -12.40 14.52
N ALA A 118 4.32 -12.54 15.22
CA ALA A 118 4.53 -13.68 16.11
C ALA A 118 3.47 -13.68 17.20
N GLY A 119 2.87 -14.84 17.42
CA GLY A 119 1.83 -15.00 18.42
C GLY A 119 0.46 -14.51 18.00
N THR A 120 0.32 -13.95 16.81
CA THR A 120 -0.99 -13.56 16.29
C THR A 120 -1.53 -14.65 15.37
N THR A 121 -2.85 -14.66 15.21
CA THR A 121 -3.52 -15.55 14.27
C THR A 121 -4.13 -14.69 13.17
N ARG A 122 -3.64 -14.86 11.95
CA ARG A 122 -4.13 -14.08 10.82
C ARG A 122 -4.82 -14.98 9.82
N ARG A 123 -5.88 -14.46 9.21
CA ARG A 123 -6.65 -15.18 8.19
C ARG A 123 -6.53 -14.54 6.81
N ALA A 124 -5.72 -13.47 6.71
CA ALA A 124 -5.52 -12.74 5.45
C ALA A 124 -4.03 -12.48 5.23
N PRO A 125 -3.60 -12.25 3.98
CA PRO A 125 -2.19 -12.05 3.70
C PRO A 125 -1.60 -10.77 4.30
N PHE A 126 -0.29 -10.79 4.53
CA PHE A 126 0.49 -9.60 4.85
C PHE A 126 1.63 -9.55 3.83
N ASP A 127 1.56 -8.63 2.91
CA ASP A 127 2.51 -8.52 1.80
C ASP A 127 3.48 -7.38 2.02
N LEU A 128 4.75 -7.61 1.71
CA LEU A 128 5.76 -6.57 1.63
C LEU A 128 6.17 -6.42 0.18
N LEU A 129 6.29 -5.19 -0.28
CA LEU A 129 6.64 -4.93 -1.68
C LEU A 129 7.84 -3.98 -1.75
N ARG A 130 8.71 -4.23 -2.73
CA ARG A 130 9.82 -3.35 -3.03
C ARG A 130 9.70 -2.91 -4.47
N PHE A 131 9.65 -1.59 -4.68
CA PHE A 131 9.62 -1.01 -6.02
C PHE A 131 11.02 -0.59 -6.43
N PRO A 132 11.44 -0.86 -7.67
CA PRO A 132 12.77 -0.42 -8.12
C PRO A 132 12.82 1.08 -8.33
N SER A 133 14.01 1.64 -8.29
CA SER A 133 14.20 3.09 -8.33
C SER A 133 13.64 3.75 -9.58
N ASP A 134 13.57 3.01 -10.70
CA ASP A 134 13.08 3.53 -11.98
C ASP A 134 11.60 3.23 -12.23
N ALA A 135 10.88 2.74 -11.20
CA ALA A 135 9.49 2.29 -11.40
C ALA A 135 8.59 3.42 -11.92
N GLY A 136 8.79 4.66 -11.41
CA GLY A 136 7.96 5.77 -11.84
C GLY A 136 8.10 6.07 -13.32
N GLU A 137 9.33 6.04 -13.84
CA GLU A 137 9.59 6.33 -15.26
C GLU A 137 9.17 5.17 -16.14
N ARG A 138 9.33 3.94 -15.65
CA ARG A 138 9.16 2.76 -16.47
C ARG A 138 7.72 2.26 -16.52
N LEU A 139 6.96 2.45 -15.45
CA LEU A 139 5.65 1.84 -15.28
C LEU A 139 4.47 2.81 -15.37
N ILE A 140 4.74 4.11 -15.50
CA ILE A 140 3.71 5.13 -15.66
C ILE A 140 4.02 5.92 -16.91
N ASP A 141 3.05 6.01 -17.85
CA ASP A 141 3.29 6.71 -19.09
C ASP A 141 2.98 8.22 -18.97
N ALA A 142 3.18 8.96 -20.05
CA ALA A 142 3.01 10.41 -20.08
C ALA A 142 1.57 10.84 -19.85
N GLN A 143 0.60 9.94 -20.06
CA GLN A 143 -0.81 10.22 -19.84
C GLN A 143 -1.29 9.78 -18.46
N GLY A 144 -0.39 9.33 -17.61
CA GLY A 144 -0.74 8.90 -16.26
C GLY A 144 -1.30 7.48 -16.18
N ARG A 145 -1.12 6.68 -17.23
CA ARG A 145 -1.55 5.28 -17.18
C ARG A 145 -0.49 4.43 -16.53
N ILE A 146 -0.91 3.64 -15.57
CA ILE A 146 -0.03 2.74 -14.83
C ILE A 146 -0.14 1.35 -15.45
N ASP A 147 1.01 0.79 -15.82
CA ASP A 147 1.09 -0.58 -16.33
C ASP A 147 2.06 -1.34 -15.45
N VAL A 148 1.55 -1.90 -14.36
CA VAL A 148 2.34 -2.62 -13.37
C VAL A 148 1.70 -3.95 -13.06
N THR A 149 2.54 -4.98 -12.89
CA THR A 149 2.11 -6.29 -12.41
C THR A 149 3.05 -6.71 -11.28
N PHE A 150 2.70 -7.78 -10.57
CA PHE A 150 3.58 -8.31 -9.53
C PHE A 150 4.90 -8.84 -10.07
N ALA A 151 5.00 -9.09 -11.38
CA ALA A 151 6.27 -9.46 -12.00
C ALA A 151 7.27 -8.29 -12.06
N ASP A 152 6.78 -7.07 -11.94
CA ASP A 152 7.63 -5.87 -12.01
C ASP A 152 8.20 -5.47 -10.67
N VAL A 153 7.80 -6.12 -9.59
CA VAL A 153 8.15 -5.72 -8.22
C VAL A 153 8.59 -6.95 -7.45
N GLU A 154 9.28 -6.73 -6.33
CA GLU A 154 9.55 -7.81 -5.40
C GLU A 154 8.42 -7.85 -4.38
N ARG A 155 7.82 -9.03 -4.20
CA ARG A 155 6.76 -9.21 -3.20
C ARG A 155 7.12 -10.39 -2.31
N VAL A 156 7.07 -10.15 -0.99
CA VAL A 156 7.25 -11.19 0.02
C VAL A 156 5.94 -11.30 0.79
N ARG A 157 5.34 -12.47 0.80
CA ARG A 157 4.09 -12.69 1.55
C ARG A 157 4.44 -13.40 2.86
N LEU A 158 4.20 -12.73 3.97
CA LEU A 158 4.58 -13.22 5.30
C LEU A 158 3.45 -13.96 6.01
N SER A 159 2.21 -13.73 5.60
CA SER A 159 1.04 -14.26 6.27
C SER A 159 -0.08 -14.44 5.26
N PRO A 160 -1.05 -15.35 5.48
CA PRO A 160 -1.04 -16.34 6.54
C PRO A 160 0.03 -17.39 6.30
N ILE A 161 0.51 -17.97 7.40
CA ILE A 161 1.42 -19.08 7.28
C ILE A 161 0.57 -20.31 7.04
N THR A 162 0.81 -20.98 5.91
CA THR A 162 0.07 -22.18 5.56
C THR A 162 0.87 -23.38 5.98
N GLU A 163 0.24 -24.27 6.67
CA GLU A 163 0.92 -25.49 7.11
C GLU A 163 0.95 -26.51 6.03
#